data_edd8ba0bc3cc5db27ad2300b5be5d144
#
_entry.id   edd8ba0bc3cc5db27ad2300b5be5d144
#
_cell.length_a   1.000
_cell.length_b   1.000
_cell.length_c   1.000
_cell.angle_alpha   90.00
_cell.angle_beta   90.00
_cell.angle_gamma   90.00
#
_symmetry.space_group_name_H-M   'P 1'
#
loop_
_entity.id
_entity.type
_entity.pdbx_description
1 polymer ?
#
loop_
_entity_poly.entity_id
_entity_poly.type
_entity_poly.pdbx_seq_one_letter_code
_entity_poly.pdbx_strand_id
1 'polypeptide(L)'
;MLERSFQSRLIRRIRRELPGCMVLKLDPGYRQGVPDLLVLNGNRWAALEVKRSAKAAHQPNQDYYVDKMNSMSYARFVYPENEREVLYEIRQALGAGGEPCVPEPK
;
A
#
# COMPACT_ATOMS: atom_id res chain seq x y z
N MET A 1 -3.49 -18.17 5.00
CA MET A 1 -4.20 -17.16 4.19
C MET A 1 -3.47 -16.94 2.88
N LEU A 2 -4.20 -16.87 1.79
CA LEU A 2 -3.62 -16.57 0.48
C LEU A 2 -3.25 -15.10 0.43
N GLU A 3 -2.16 -14.78 -0.27
CA GLU A 3 -1.72 -13.40 -0.45
C GLU A 3 -2.81 -12.55 -1.08
N ARG A 4 -3.50 -13.09 -2.09
CA ARG A 4 -4.58 -12.39 -2.78
C ARG A 4 -5.73 -12.05 -1.84
N SER A 5 -6.08 -12.98 -0.94
CA SER A 5 -7.15 -12.74 0.03
C SER A 5 -6.76 -11.66 1.02
N PHE A 6 -5.51 -11.69 1.47
CA PHE A 6 -4.99 -10.65 2.35
C PHE A 6 -4.98 -9.30 1.66
N GLN A 7 -4.55 -9.25 0.40
CA GLN A 7 -4.51 -7.99 -0.36
C GLN A 7 -5.91 -7.38 -0.47
N SER A 8 -6.92 -8.20 -0.80
CA SER A 8 -8.29 -7.69 -0.93
C SER A 8 -8.80 -7.12 0.40
N ARG A 9 -8.55 -7.83 1.50
CA ARG A 9 -8.93 -7.35 2.83
C ARG A 9 -8.21 -6.07 3.19
N LEU A 10 -6.92 -5.99 2.89
CA LEU A 10 -6.10 -4.82 3.17
C LEU A 10 -6.61 -3.59 2.43
N ILE A 11 -6.96 -3.73 1.15
CA ILE A 11 -7.49 -2.63 0.35
C ILE A 11 -8.76 -2.08 1.00
N ARG A 12 -9.68 -2.95 1.38
CA ARG A 12 -10.92 -2.51 2.02
C ARG A 12 -10.64 -1.77 3.32
N ARG A 13 -9.66 -2.26 4.09
CA ARG A 13 -9.30 -1.65 5.36
C ARG A 13 -8.65 -0.30 5.18
N ILE A 14 -7.77 -0.15 4.20
CA ILE A 14 -7.15 1.14 3.89
C ILE A 14 -8.22 2.16 3.51
N ARG A 15 -9.15 1.79 2.65
CA ARG A 15 -10.23 2.68 2.23
C ARG A 15 -11.08 3.14 3.41
N ARG A 16 -11.30 2.26 4.37
CA ARG A 16 -12.09 2.58 5.55
C ARG A 16 -11.34 3.54 6.49
N GLU A 17 -10.03 3.33 6.65
CA GLU A 17 -9.24 4.13 7.58
C GLU A 17 -8.75 5.45 7.00
N LEU A 18 -8.73 5.58 5.68
CA LEU A 18 -8.35 6.80 4.99
C LEU A 18 -9.47 7.21 4.03
N PRO A 19 -10.58 7.73 4.56
CA PRO A 19 -11.69 8.13 3.69
C PRO A 19 -11.22 9.14 2.65
N GLY A 20 -11.58 8.90 1.39
CA GLY A 20 -11.17 9.77 0.29
C GLY A 20 -9.88 9.37 -0.40
N CYS A 21 -9.16 8.39 0.12
CA CYS A 21 -7.97 7.90 -0.56
C CYS A 21 -8.35 7.11 -1.80
N MET A 22 -7.39 7.01 -2.72
CA MET A 22 -7.51 6.15 -3.88
C MET A 22 -6.48 5.03 -3.76
N VAL A 23 -6.90 3.79 -3.93
CA VAL A 23 -5.99 2.65 -3.90
C VAL A 23 -5.93 2.05 -5.28
N LEU A 24 -4.74 2.00 -5.86
CA LEU A 24 -4.50 1.46 -7.18
C LEU A 24 -3.64 0.21 -7.10
N LYS A 25 -3.97 -0.78 -7.91
CA LYS A 25 -3.11 -1.95 -8.08
C LYS A 25 -2.16 -1.66 -9.23
N LEU A 26 -0.86 -1.82 -8.98
CA LEU A 26 0.14 -1.61 -10.01
C LEU A 26 0.36 -2.88 -10.80
N ASP A 27 0.68 -2.73 -12.08
CA ASP A 27 0.89 -3.86 -12.98
C ASP A 27 2.34 -4.37 -12.86
N PRO A 28 2.56 -5.56 -12.29
CA PRO A 28 3.91 -6.12 -12.19
C PRO A 28 4.50 -6.46 -13.55
N GLY A 29 3.68 -6.59 -14.59
CA GLY A 29 4.16 -6.86 -15.93
C GLY A 29 4.82 -5.66 -16.59
N TYR A 30 4.53 -4.45 -16.11
CA TYR A 30 5.14 -3.26 -16.66
C TYR A 30 6.61 -3.13 -16.20
N ARG A 31 6.85 -3.33 -14.90
CA ARG A 31 8.20 -3.22 -14.34
C ARG A 31 8.33 -4.18 -13.18
N GLN A 32 9.23 -5.14 -13.31
CA GLN A 32 9.39 -6.18 -12.32
C GLN A 32 9.87 -5.61 -10.99
N GLY A 33 9.17 -5.97 -9.92
CA GLY A 33 9.57 -5.62 -8.56
C GLY A 33 8.88 -4.40 -7.99
N VAL A 34 8.10 -3.65 -8.80
CA VAL A 34 7.37 -2.50 -8.23
C VAL A 34 6.32 -3.00 -7.24
N PRO A 35 6.02 -2.21 -6.19
CA PRO A 35 5.02 -2.60 -5.20
C PRO A 35 3.64 -2.84 -5.82
N ASP A 36 2.85 -3.69 -5.14
CA ASP A 36 1.53 -4.09 -5.62
C ASP A 36 0.51 -2.97 -5.60
N LEU A 37 0.57 -2.11 -4.59
CA LEU A 37 -0.45 -1.11 -4.34
C LEU A 37 0.15 0.28 -4.26
N LEU A 38 -0.60 1.24 -4.77
CA LEU A 38 -0.30 2.66 -4.60
C LEU A 38 -1.50 3.31 -3.94
N VAL A 39 -1.27 3.98 -2.81
CA VAL A 39 -2.32 4.67 -2.06
C VAL A 39 -2.10 6.17 -2.22
N LEU A 40 -3.11 6.84 -2.74
CA LEU A 40 -3.06 8.28 -2.97
C LEU A 40 -4.04 8.97 -2.03
N ASN A 41 -3.57 10.02 -1.35
CA ASN A 41 -4.44 10.80 -0.47
C ASN A 41 -4.05 12.27 -0.56
N GLY A 42 -4.83 13.04 -1.31
CA GLY A 42 -4.46 14.41 -1.63
C GLY A 42 -3.16 14.44 -2.44
N ASN A 43 -2.19 15.19 -1.97
CA ASN A 43 -0.89 15.28 -2.64
C ASN A 43 0.15 14.33 -2.05
N ARG A 44 -0.29 13.36 -1.23
CA ARG A 44 0.59 12.40 -0.58
C ARG A 44 0.34 11.00 -1.10
N TRP A 45 1.34 10.14 -1.00
CA TRP A 45 1.20 8.79 -1.50
C TRP A 45 2.05 7.80 -0.69
N ALA A 46 1.63 6.54 -0.75
CA ALA A 46 2.35 5.42 -0.18
C ALA A 46 2.30 4.25 -1.14
N ALA A 47 3.34 3.44 -1.15
CA ALA A 47 3.39 2.23 -1.96
C ALA A 47 3.56 1.02 -1.04
N LEU A 48 2.83 -0.05 -1.31
CA LEU A 48 2.84 -1.23 -0.46
C LEU A 48 3.10 -2.48 -1.30
N GLU A 49 4.11 -3.25 -0.89
CA GLU A 49 4.35 -4.57 -1.44
C GLU A 49 3.70 -5.60 -0.52
N VAL A 50 2.69 -6.28 -1.02
CA VAL A 50 1.87 -7.19 -0.20
C VAL A 50 2.48 -8.58 -0.20
N LYS A 51 2.64 -9.15 0.99
CA LYS A 51 3.13 -10.51 1.18
C LYS A 51 2.17 -11.28 2.07
N ARG A 52 2.10 -12.60 1.89
CA ARG A 52 1.21 -13.44 2.69
C ARG A 52 1.70 -13.63 4.12
N SER A 53 3.00 -13.44 4.36
CA SER A 53 3.59 -13.55 5.69
C SER A 53 4.95 -12.87 5.73
N ALA A 54 5.45 -12.63 6.94
CA ALA A 54 6.77 -12.04 7.14
C ALA A 54 7.89 -12.89 6.55
N LYS A 55 7.65 -14.20 6.42
CA LYS A 55 8.66 -15.13 5.93
C LYS A 55 8.60 -15.38 4.42
N ALA A 56 7.61 -14.79 3.75
CA ALA A 56 7.48 -14.99 2.31
C ALA A 56 8.71 -14.43 1.58
N ALA A 57 9.15 -15.14 0.57
CA ALA A 57 10.35 -14.74 -0.20
C ALA A 57 10.09 -13.44 -0.96
N HIS A 58 11.12 -12.60 -1.04
CA HIS A 58 11.07 -11.41 -1.86
C HIS A 58 11.55 -11.75 -3.26
N GLN A 59 10.81 -11.25 -4.26
CA GLN A 59 11.20 -11.45 -5.65
C GLN A 59 12.24 -10.41 -6.07
N PRO A 60 12.95 -10.65 -7.20
CA PRO A 60 13.96 -9.70 -7.64
C PRO A 60 13.43 -8.28 -7.74
N ASN A 61 14.25 -7.33 -7.32
CA ASN A 61 14.00 -5.89 -7.37
C ASN A 61 12.96 -5.36 -6.38
N GLN A 62 12.24 -6.22 -5.64
CA GLN A 62 11.25 -5.73 -4.70
C GLN A 62 11.88 -4.89 -3.59
N ASP A 63 13.00 -5.36 -3.02
CA ASP A 63 13.69 -4.58 -1.98
C ASP A 63 14.14 -3.23 -2.51
N TYR A 64 14.68 -3.20 -3.72
CA TYR A 64 15.13 -1.96 -4.33
C TYR A 64 13.99 -0.94 -4.45
N TYR A 65 12.85 -1.36 -5.00
CA TYR A 65 11.76 -0.42 -5.21
C TYR A 65 11.11 0.04 -3.90
N VAL A 66 10.97 -0.86 -2.94
CA VAL A 66 10.44 -0.46 -1.63
C VAL A 66 11.36 0.57 -0.99
N ASP A 67 12.66 0.32 -0.99
CA ASP A 67 13.62 1.25 -0.40
C ASP A 67 13.63 2.60 -1.13
N LYS A 68 13.65 2.55 -2.46
CA LYS A 68 13.68 3.76 -3.27
C LYS A 68 12.42 4.60 -3.07
N MET A 69 11.27 3.96 -3.11
CA MET A 69 10.00 4.67 -2.95
C MET A 69 9.80 5.16 -1.53
N ASN A 70 10.32 4.43 -0.54
CA ASN A 70 10.26 4.91 0.83
C ASN A 70 11.13 6.15 1.04
N SER A 71 12.20 6.30 0.26
CA SER A 71 13.02 7.50 0.33
C SER A 71 12.32 8.72 -0.29
N MET A 72 11.34 8.49 -1.17
CA MET A 72 10.57 9.55 -1.82
C MET A 72 9.33 9.94 -1.04
N SER A 73 8.66 8.98 -0.43
CA SER A 73 7.46 9.19 0.36
C SER A 73 7.39 8.10 1.42
N TYR A 74 6.47 7.15 1.26
CA TYR A 74 6.35 6.03 2.18
C TYR A 74 6.19 4.75 1.37
N ALA A 75 6.97 3.72 1.69
CA ALA A 75 6.80 2.42 1.08
C ALA A 75 7.24 1.33 2.06
N ARG A 76 6.48 0.22 2.09
CA ARG A 76 6.79 -0.90 2.97
C ARG A 76 6.29 -2.21 2.37
N PHE A 77 6.95 -3.29 2.78
CA PHE A 77 6.32 -4.60 2.69
C PHE A 77 5.23 -4.68 3.76
N VAL A 78 4.08 -5.24 3.39
CA VAL A 78 2.98 -5.41 4.33
C VAL A 78 2.50 -6.86 4.29
N TYR A 79 2.33 -7.44 5.46
CA TYR A 79 1.88 -8.80 5.63
C TYR A 79 1.01 -8.86 6.90
N PRO A 80 0.29 -9.95 7.14
CA PRO A 80 -0.62 -9.98 8.29
C PRO A 80 0.04 -9.61 9.63
N GLU A 81 1.30 -10.02 9.82
CA GLU A 81 1.99 -9.79 11.08
C GLU A 81 2.31 -8.31 11.35
N ASN A 82 2.45 -7.48 10.31
CA ASN A 82 2.73 -6.06 10.51
C ASN A 82 1.62 -5.14 10.00
N GLU A 83 0.47 -5.69 9.64
CA GLU A 83 -0.61 -4.92 9.05
C GLU A 83 -1.03 -3.73 9.91
N ARG A 84 -1.18 -3.94 11.21
CA ARG A 84 -1.61 -2.87 12.12
C ARG A 84 -0.59 -1.74 12.17
N GLU A 85 0.70 -2.09 12.26
CA GLU A 85 1.78 -1.13 12.29
C GLU A 85 1.81 -0.30 10.99
N VAL A 86 1.70 -0.98 9.86
CA VAL A 86 1.75 -0.31 8.57
C VAL A 86 0.55 0.64 8.39
N LEU A 87 -0.64 0.21 8.80
CA LEU A 87 -1.82 1.07 8.73
C LEU A 87 -1.66 2.32 9.59
N TYR A 88 -1.10 2.16 10.79
CA TYR A 88 -0.81 3.29 11.64
C TYR A 88 0.16 4.26 10.95
N GLU A 89 1.24 3.73 10.37
CA GLU A 89 2.24 4.55 9.70
C GLU A 89 1.66 5.26 8.47
N ILE A 90 0.80 4.59 7.72
CA ILE A 90 0.16 5.20 6.57
C ILE A 90 -0.72 6.37 7.00
N ARG A 91 -1.47 6.19 8.08
CA ARG A 91 -2.30 7.27 8.62
C ARG A 91 -1.45 8.47 9.04
N GLN A 92 -0.28 8.21 9.62
CA GLN A 92 0.64 9.29 9.98
C GLN A 92 1.24 9.95 8.74
N ALA A 93 1.67 9.14 7.77
CA ALA A 93 2.35 9.65 6.58
C ALA A 93 1.42 10.39 5.63
N LEU A 94 0.22 9.86 5.40
CA LEU A 94 -0.72 10.44 4.44
C LEU A 94 -1.69 11.41 5.09
N GLY A 95 -1.74 11.39 6.40
CA GLY A 95 -2.58 12.30 7.16
C GLY A 95 -4.06 11.97 7.02
N ALA A 96 -4.83 12.37 8.03
CA ALA A 96 -6.27 12.51 7.87
C ALA A 96 -6.44 13.85 7.17
N GLY A 97 -6.19 13.91 5.87
CA GLY A 97 -6.02 15.16 5.15
C GLY A 97 -7.18 16.14 5.22
N GLY A 98 -8.26 15.79 5.89
CA GLY A 98 -9.39 16.70 6.02
C GLY A 98 -10.00 17.12 4.69
N GLU A 99 -9.50 16.58 3.60
CA GLU A 99 -10.01 16.94 2.29
C GLU A 99 -11.29 16.18 2.00
N PRO A 100 -12.27 16.84 1.39
CA PRO A 100 -13.51 16.15 1.02
C PRO A 100 -13.21 15.00 0.08
N CYS A 101 -13.88 13.89 0.32
CA CYS A 101 -13.77 12.76 -0.58
C CYS A 101 -14.49 13.09 -1.89
N VAL A 102 -13.82 12.84 -2.99
CA VAL A 102 -14.49 12.80 -4.30
C VAL A 102 -14.88 11.36 -4.52
N PRO A 103 -16.18 11.06 -4.67
CA PRO A 103 -16.60 9.68 -4.88
C PRO A 103 -16.00 9.10 -6.15
N GLU A 104 -15.58 7.84 -6.06
CA GLU A 104 -15.09 7.16 -7.26
C GLU A 104 -16.26 6.87 -8.19
N PRO A 105 -16.05 6.93 -9.51
CA PRO A 105 -17.06 6.52 -10.46
C PRO A 105 -17.32 5.02 -10.29
N LYS A 106 -18.57 4.64 -10.47
CA LYS A 106 -18.98 3.24 -10.35
C LYS A 106 -18.64 2.43 -11.61
#